data_886de0e2c83721228e7e8d3da49a0ab1
#
_entry.id   886de0e2c83721228e7e8d3da49a0ab1
#
_cell.length_a   1.000
_cell.length_b   1.000
_cell.length_c   1.000
_cell.angle_alpha   90.00
_cell.angle_beta   90.00
_cell.angle_gamma   90.00
#
_symmetry.space_group_name_H-M   'P 1'
#
loop_
_entity.id
_entity.type
_entity.pdbx_description
1 polymer ?
#
loop_
_entity_poly.entity_id
_entity_poly.type
_entity_poly.pdbx_seq_one_letter_code
_entity_poly.pdbx_strand_id
1 'polypeptide(L)'
;MRLTTFRAPALVALMALGIGSPAFAGDPTGLDVPIGDPSRSDQEYVWISNASNLPLFVERVYPGLESARKALNVKVRIAGPTSVDLAAFITTVDAECTQNPAGVIVVGGWDDALASEVDKCIDNKVPTVVTDGDLATSKRLTYLGTDWYNLGFQHGIYQCGYHADAGLETGEIGTISFLAASNFIAARQGLRDALAANCPGVTVVADEESGTNVEQVAANTAAIIQGHPNLTGMVGFDSEAGPGIVRAVTEAGKAGEIIVTSNEAGRDFMNSIKDGVVKMINMEKYETMDFFAVAYLYTFHNDIIRNLGMDQWLQNPLPAKGDSGLIFVTEDNVDTILAATESAE
;
A
#
# COMPACT_ATOMS: atom_id res chain seq x y z
N MET A 1 -5.10 31.35 -76.38
CA MET A 1 -4.29 30.86 -77.52
C MET A 1 -3.00 30.27 -76.99
N ARG A 2 -2.71 29.04 -77.40
CA ARG A 2 -1.53 28.19 -77.15
C ARG A 2 -1.49 27.40 -75.85
N LEU A 3 -1.76 26.11 -76.04
CA LEU A 3 -1.41 24.96 -75.24
C LEU A 3 0.11 24.85 -75.03
N THR A 4 0.54 24.47 -73.86
CA THR A 4 1.85 23.88 -73.69
C THR A 4 1.69 22.65 -72.75
N THR A 5 2.26 21.63 -73.24
CA THR A 5 2.22 20.21 -72.86
C THR A 5 2.75 19.88 -71.45
N PHE A 6 2.01 19.05 -70.78
CA PHE A 6 2.47 18.36 -69.55
C PHE A 6 3.47 17.26 -69.91
N ARG A 7 4.65 17.31 -69.32
CA ARG A 7 5.57 16.19 -69.21
C ARG A 7 5.42 15.58 -67.84
N ALA A 8 5.14 14.28 -67.77
CA ALA A 8 5.12 13.49 -66.55
C ALA A 8 6.54 13.27 -65.99
N PRO A 9 6.76 13.35 -64.70
CA PRO A 9 8.01 12.91 -64.12
C PRO A 9 7.95 11.43 -63.73
N ALA A 10 9.10 10.81 -63.89
CA ALA A 10 9.40 9.42 -63.68
C ALA A 10 9.07 8.93 -62.27
N LEU A 11 8.53 7.71 -62.21
CA LEU A 11 8.35 6.93 -61.00
C LEU A 11 9.73 6.53 -60.42
N VAL A 12 10.13 7.12 -59.30
CA VAL A 12 11.26 6.63 -58.51
C VAL A 12 10.72 5.52 -57.61
N ALA A 13 11.07 4.28 -57.91
CA ALA A 13 10.82 3.14 -57.04
C ALA A 13 11.70 3.26 -55.81
N LEU A 14 11.10 3.61 -54.66
CA LEU A 14 11.74 3.53 -53.37
C LEU A 14 11.77 2.04 -52.95
N MET A 15 12.93 1.40 -53.06
CA MET A 15 13.17 0.12 -52.38
C MET A 15 13.14 0.36 -50.86
N ALA A 16 12.07 0.00 -50.21
CA ALA A 16 12.00 -0.12 -48.76
C ALA A 16 12.92 -1.29 -48.33
N LEU A 17 14.13 -0.97 -47.89
CA LEU A 17 14.92 -1.88 -47.07
C LEU A 17 14.15 -2.11 -45.79
N GLY A 18 13.47 -3.26 -45.71
CA GLY A 18 12.89 -3.78 -44.47
C GLY A 18 14.00 -4.05 -43.47
N ILE A 19 14.23 -3.09 -42.58
CA ILE A 19 14.94 -3.37 -41.34
C ILE A 19 13.96 -4.23 -40.53
N GLY A 20 14.11 -5.55 -40.68
CA GLY A 20 13.44 -6.49 -39.82
C GLY A 20 13.90 -6.21 -38.38
N SER A 21 13.03 -5.58 -37.57
CA SER A 21 13.17 -5.63 -36.12
C SER A 21 13.30 -7.09 -35.75
N PRO A 22 14.28 -7.48 -34.91
CA PRO A 22 14.30 -8.84 -34.39
C PRO A 22 12.96 -9.03 -33.67
N ALA A 23 12.09 -9.85 -34.26
CA ALA A 23 10.93 -10.32 -33.56
C ALA A 23 11.47 -11.07 -32.35
N PHE A 24 11.16 -10.61 -31.16
CA PHE A 24 11.19 -11.46 -29.98
C PHE A 24 10.16 -12.57 -30.25
N ALA A 25 10.64 -13.65 -30.84
CA ALA A 25 9.88 -14.88 -30.97
C ALA A 25 9.88 -15.56 -29.59
N GLY A 26 9.22 -14.94 -28.63
CA GLY A 26 8.77 -15.59 -27.42
C GLY A 26 7.44 -16.25 -27.74
N ASP A 27 7.29 -17.49 -27.36
CA ASP A 27 6.04 -18.22 -27.39
C ASP A 27 4.95 -17.37 -26.70
N PRO A 28 3.88 -16.95 -27.40
CA PRO A 28 2.81 -16.19 -26.80
C PRO A 28 2.03 -16.99 -25.73
N THR A 29 2.30 -18.28 -25.57
CA THR A 29 1.78 -19.13 -24.50
C THR A 29 2.75 -19.28 -23.32
N GLY A 30 3.91 -18.60 -23.33
CA GLY A 30 4.98 -18.70 -22.34
C GLY A 30 4.66 -18.19 -20.93
N LEU A 31 3.40 -18.02 -20.58
CA LEU A 31 2.94 -17.71 -19.22
C LEU A 31 3.05 -18.90 -18.25
N ASP A 32 3.32 -20.11 -18.75
CA ASP A 32 3.45 -21.33 -17.92
C ASP A 32 4.90 -21.65 -17.51
N VAL A 33 5.89 -20.86 -17.92
CA VAL A 33 7.27 -21.07 -17.47
C VAL A 33 7.49 -20.25 -16.22
N PRO A 34 7.83 -20.87 -15.08
CA PRO A 34 8.23 -20.13 -13.90
C PRO A 34 9.34 -19.13 -14.25
N ILE A 35 9.16 -17.88 -13.89
CA ILE A 35 10.19 -16.82 -14.06
C ILE A 35 11.45 -17.21 -13.25
N GLY A 36 11.24 -17.97 -12.17
CA GLY A 36 12.29 -18.41 -11.26
C GLY A 36 13.10 -19.60 -11.76
N ASP A 37 14.38 -19.61 -11.47
CA ASP A 37 15.30 -20.70 -11.73
C ASP A 37 14.97 -21.90 -10.80
N PRO A 38 14.68 -23.10 -11.33
CA PRO A 38 14.38 -24.29 -10.52
C PRO A 38 15.49 -24.66 -9.51
N SER A 39 16.76 -24.32 -9.80
CA SER A 39 17.89 -24.57 -8.90
C SER A 39 17.84 -23.71 -7.62
N ARG A 40 16.95 -22.71 -7.55
CA ARG A 40 16.77 -21.76 -6.44
C ARG A 40 15.55 -22.08 -5.58
N SER A 41 14.87 -23.21 -5.82
CA SER A 41 13.63 -23.59 -5.13
C SER A 41 13.76 -23.76 -3.61
N ASP A 42 14.98 -23.89 -3.10
CA ASP A 42 15.26 -23.98 -1.67
C ASP A 42 15.46 -22.61 -0.99
N GLN A 43 15.57 -21.52 -1.74
CA GLN A 43 15.69 -20.18 -1.17
C GLN A 43 14.42 -19.83 -0.42
N GLU A 44 14.57 -19.40 0.84
CA GLU A 44 13.46 -19.00 1.70
C GLU A 44 13.48 -17.49 1.93
N TYR A 45 12.32 -16.86 1.71
CA TYR A 45 12.04 -15.46 2.01
C TYR A 45 11.04 -15.38 3.14
N VAL A 46 11.29 -14.53 4.14
CA VAL A 46 10.47 -14.46 5.34
C VAL A 46 9.77 -13.11 5.40
N TRP A 47 8.44 -13.13 5.41
CA TRP A 47 7.62 -11.95 5.66
C TRP A 47 7.29 -11.86 7.15
N ILE A 48 7.53 -10.70 7.78
CA ILE A 48 7.42 -10.51 9.23
C ILE A 48 6.55 -9.29 9.53
N SER A 49 5.54 -9.46 10.38
CA SER A 49 4.63 -8.41 10.82
C SER A 49 4.42 -8.42 12.33
N ASN A 50 3.98 -7.29 12.87
CA ASN A 50 3.57 -7.12 14.26
C ASN A 50 2.21 -7.74 14.59
N ALA A 51 1.45 -8.20 13.57
CA ALA A 51 0.12 -8.82 13.70
C ALA A 51 -0.14 -9.75 12.51
N SER A 52 0.59 -10.87 12.42
CA SER A 52 0.59 -11.71 11.21
C SER A 52 -0.79 -12.28 10.83
N ASN A 53 -1.73 -12.44 11.78
CA ASN A 53 -3.09 -12.92 11.51
C ASN A 53 -4.14 -11.80 11.33
N LEU A 54 -3.70 -10.56 11.12
CA LEU A 54 -4.65 -9.48 10.81
C LEU A 54 -5.49 -9.87 9.58
N PRO A 55 -6.84 -9.81 9.64
CA PRO A 55 -7.69 -10.19 8.51
C PRO A 55 -7.27 -9.55 7.18
N LEU A 56 -6.95 -8.25 7.21
CA LEU A 56 -6.44 -7.53 6.05
C LEU A 56 -5.20 -8.20 5.44
N PHE A 57 -4.25 -8.64 6.26
CA PHE A 57 -3.03 -9.29 5.74
C PHE A 57 -3.32 -10.68 5.16
N VAL A 58 -4.20 -11.44 5.81
CA VAL A 58 -4.62 -12.75 5.31
C VAL A 58 -5.32 -12.62 3.95
N GLU A 59 -6.19 -11.63 3.80
CA GLU A 59 -6.97 -11.40 2.58
C GLU A 59 -6.16 -10.75 1.45
N ARG A 60 -5.18 -9.87 1.77
CA ARG A 60 -4.57 -9.00 0.77
C ARG A 60 -3.05 -9.19 0.60
N VAL A 61 -2.32 -9.48 1.67
CA VAL A 61 -0.86 -9.69 1.60
C VAL A 61 -0.55 -11.12 1.16
N TYR A 62 -1.17 -12.12 1.78
CA TYR A 62 -0.86 -13.53 1.53
C TYR A 62 -1.04 -13.96 0.07
N PRO A 63 -2.07 -13.53 -0.68
CA PRO A 63 -2.18 -13.83 -2.10
C PRO A 63 -1.01 -13.29 -2.93
N GLY A 64 -0.49 -12.10 -2.60
CA GLY A 64 0.70 -11.53 -3.24
C GLY A 64 1.96 -12.35 -3.00
N LEU A 65 2.18 -12.73 -1.73
CA LEU A 65 3.30 -13.61 -1.34
C LEU A 65 3.22 -14.98 -2.02
N GLU A 66 2.03 -15.58 -2.06
CA GLU A 66 1.80 -16.88 -2.71
C GLU A 66 2.02 -16.81 -4.22
N SER A 67 1.58 -15.72 -4.86
CA SER A 67 1.83 -15.46 -6.28
C SER A 67 3.32 -15.35 -6.57
N ALA A 68 4.08 -14.63 -5.72
CA ALA A 68 5.53 -14.53 -5.84
C ALA A 68 6.21 -15.88 -5.62
N ARG A 69 5.79 -16.64 -4.60
CA ARG A 69 6.29 -17.99 -4.32
C ARG A 69 6.17 -18.90 -5.54
N LYS A 70 5.00 -18.90 -6.20
CA LYS A 70 4.74 -19.70 -7.41
C LYS A 70 5.55 -19.19 -8.60
N ALA A 71 5.50 -17.90 -8.89
CA ALA A 71 6.14 -17.31 -10.06
C ALA A 71 7.67 -17.45 -10.03
N LEU A 72 8.27 -17.29 -8.84
CA LEU A 72 9.72 -17.36 -8.67
C LEU A 72 10.22 -18.77 -8.29
N ASN A 73 9.31 -19.71 -8.03
CA ASN A 73 9.62 -21.08 -7.58
C ASN A 73 10.55 -21.09 -6.36
N VAL A 74 10.15 -20.39 -5.30
CA VAL A 74 10.89 -20.23 -4.03
C VAL A 74 10.02 -20.60 -2.85
N LYS A 75 10.58 -20.59 -1.64
CA LYS A 75 9.82 -20.71 -0.39
C LYS A 75 9.53 -19.31 0.15
N VAL A 76 8.30 -19.11 0.63
CA VAL A 76 7.92 -17.90 1.37
C VAL A 76 7.28 -18.34 2.68
N ARG A 77 7.74 -17.78 3.77
CA ARG A 77 7.24 -18.07 5.11
C ARG A 77 6.78 -16.80 5.80
N ILE A 78 5.74 -16.93 6.61
CA ILE A 78 5.16 -15.85 7.41
C ILE A 78 5.62 -16.03 8.85
N ALA A 79 6.03 -14.94 9.48
CA ALA A 79 6.51 -14.91 10.85
C ALA A 79 5.98 -13.67 11.59
N GLY A 80 6.20 -13.64 12.90
CA GLY A 80 5.76 -12.57 13.79
C GLY A 80 4.60 -12.99 14.69
N PRO A 81 4.24 -12.15 15.68
CA PRO A 81 3.10 -12.38 16.55
C PRO A 81 1.79 -12.39 15.76
N THR A 82 0.80 -13.13 16.24
CA THR A 82 -0.52 -13.27 15.60
C THR A 82 -1.46 -12.10 15.90
N SER A 83 -1.13 -11.29 16.91
CA SER A 83 -1.84 -10.06 17.29
C SER A 83 -0.82 -8.97 17.59
N VAL A 84 -1.24 -7.71 17.62
CA VAL A 84 -0.34 -6.56 17.81
C VAL A 84 0.54 -6.72 19.06
N ASP A 85 1.82 -6.97 18.85
CA ASP A 85 2.86 -7.07 19.87
C ASP A 85 4.21 -6.61 19.30
N LEU A 86 4.55 -5.36 19.55
CA LEU A 86 5.78 -4.75 19.03
C LEU A 86 7.05 -5.41 19.60
N ALA A 87 7.05 -5.83 20.87
CA ALA A 87 8.23 -6.45 21.50
C ALA A 87 8.50 -7.84 20.89
N ALA A 88 7.46 -8.66 20.71
CA ALA A 88 7.56 -9.95 20.05
C ALA A 88 7.94 -9.80 18.57
N PHE A 89 7.45 -8.77 17.90
CA PHE A 89 7.80 -8.46 16.51
C PHE A 89 9.29 -8.14 16.35
N ILE A 90 9.83 -7.22 17.14
CA ILE A 90 11.25 -6.87 17.16
C ILE A 90 12.12 -8.11 17.40
N THR A 91 11.75 -8.93 18.42
CA THR A 91 12.44 -10.17 18.74
C THR A 91 12.42 -11.16 17.56
N THR A 92 11.29 -11.22 16.83
CA THR A 92 11.15 -12.10 15.67
C THR A 92 12.07 -11.64 14.53
N VAL A 93 12.16 -10.34 14.24
CA VAL A 93 13.06 -9.81 13.20
C VAL A 93 14.51 -10.19 13.49
N ASP A 94 14.99 -9.98 14.72
CA ASP A 94 16.34 -10.36 15.15
C ASP A 94 16.60 -11.88 15.00
N ALA A 95 15.66 -12.70 15.44
CA ALA A 95 15.76 -14.16 15.34
C ALA A 95 15.82 -14.64 13.88
N GLU A 96 14.97 -14.11 13.00
CA GLU A 96 14.91 -14.49 11.60
C GLU A 96 16.19 -14.07 10.85
N CYS A 97 16.71 -12.89 11.12
CA CYS A 97 17.98 -12.44 10.53
C CYS A 97 19.17 -13.29 10.97
N THR A 98 19.13 -13.88 12.15
CA THR A 98 20.17 -14.81 12.64
C THR A 98 20.13 -16.17 11.91
N GLN A 99 18.98 -16.58 11.38
CA GLN A 99 18.83 -17.81 10.60
C GLN A 99 19.37 -17.70 9.17
N ASN A 100 19.73 -16.50 8.73
CA ASN A 100 20.32 -16.21 7.43
C ASN A 100 19.45 -16.71 6.25
N PRO A 101 18.17 -16.33 6.15
CA PRO A 101 17.33 -16.64 4.99
C PRO A 101 17.84 -15.95 3.73
N ALA A 102 17.29 -16.30 2.57
CA ALA A 102 17.59 -15.64 1.29
C ALA A 102 17.16 -14.15 1.28
N GLY A 103 16.20 -13.78 2.13
CA GLY A 103 15.81 -12.39 2.38
C GLY A 103 14.67 -12.27 3.36
N VAL A 104 14.54 -11.07 3.92
CA VAL A 104 13.52 -10.71 4.91
C VAL A 104 12.71 -9.52 4.41
N ILE A 105 11.39 -9.62 4.56
CA ILE A 105 10.43 -8.54 4.34
C ILE A 105 9.91 -8.13 5.71
N VAL A 106 10.07 -6.88 6.08
CA VAL A 106 9.63 -6.34 7.36
C VAL A 106 8.51 -5.33 7.12
N VAL A 107 7.36 -5.55 7.74
CA VAL A 107 6.28 -4.55 7.76
C VAL A 107 6.71 -3.40 8.65
N GLY A 108 6.90 -2.22 8.08
CA GLY A 108 7.46 -1.07 8.78
C GLY A 108 6.43 -0.21 9.51
N GLY A 109 6.80 1.05 9.77
CA GLY A 109 5.93 2.04 10.44
C GLY A 109 6.19 2.21 11.95
N TRP A 110 7.01 1.36 12.56
CA TRP A 110 7.35 1.37 13.99
C TRP A 110 8.81 1.81 14.21
N ASP A 111 9.13 2.93 13.76
CA ASP A 111 10.38 3.65 13.55
C ASP A 111 11.70 3.14 14.18
N ASP A 112 12.16 3.78 15.26
CA ASP A 112 13.57 3.67 15.66
C ASP A 112 13.97 2.28 16.16
N ALA A 113 13.12 1.61 16.93
CA ALA A 113 13.43 0.29 17.47
C ALA A 113 13.55 -0.77 16.36
N LEU A 114 12.66 -0.70 15.37
CA LEU A 114 12.63 -1.63 14.25
C LEU A 114 13.74 -1.33 13.23
N ALA A 115 14.07 -0.04 13.01
CA ALA A 115 15.15 0.38 12.14
C ALA A 115 16.50 -0.23 12.56
N SER A 116 16.77 -0.31 13.88
CA SER A 116 17.98 -0.94 14.40
C SER A 116 18.05 -2.43 14.11
N GLU A 117 16.94 -3.15 14.13
CA GLU A 117 16.92 -4.58 13.80
C GLU A 117 17.10 -4.82 12.29
N VAL A 118 16.50 -3.99 11.45
CA VAL A 118 16.76 -4.01 9.99
C VAL A 118 18.24 -3.75 9.71
N ASP A 119 18.87 -2.82 10.41
CA ASP A 119 20.30 -2.54 10.27
C ASP A 119 21.17 -3.75 10.62
N LYS A 120 20.84 -4.48 11.70
CA LYS A 120 21.54 -5.71 12.05
C LYS A 120 21.41 -6.79 10.96
N CYS A 121 20.22 -6.94 10.36
CA CYS A 121 20.02 -7.87 9.25
C CYS A 121 20.96 -7.55 8.09
N ILE A 122 21.00 -6.29 7.66
CA ILE A 122 21.86 -5.82 6.57
C ILE A 122 23.35 -6.00 6.92
N ASP A 123 23.76 -5.67 8.15
CA ASP A 123 25.15 -5.84 8.60
C ASP A 123 25.55 -7.34 8.62
N ASN A 124 24.62 -8.23 8.93
CA ASN A 124 24.78 -9.69 8.85
C ASN A 124 24.68 -10.23 7.41
N LYS A 125 24.53 -9.37 6.39
CA LYS A 125 24.38 -9.77 4.98
C LYS A 125 23.11 -10.51 4.67
N VAL A 126 22.04 -10.31 5.44
CA VAL A 126 20.71 -10.76 5.13
C VAL A 126 19.98 -9.67 4.34
N PRO A 127 19.64 -9.88 3.05
CA PRO A 127 18.92 -8.91 2.26
C PRO A 127 17.58 -8.58 2.93
N THR A 128 17.32 -7.30 3.21
CA THR A 128 16.11 -6.88 3.91
C THR A 128 15.44 -5.72 3.19
N VAL A 129 14.16 -5.87 2.90
CA VAL A 129 13.27 -4.84 2.37
C VAL A 129 12.18 -4.52 3.38
N VAL A 130 11.63 -3.32 3.28
CA VAL A 130 10.56 -2.84 4.17
C VAL A 130 9.31 -2.61 3.33
N THR A 131 8.16 -3.03 3.85
CA THR A 131 6.86 -2.82 3.19
C THR A 131 5.90 -2.04 4.10
N ASP A 132 4.81 -1.50 3.54
CA ASP A 132 3.74 -0.77 4.21
C ASP A 132 4.20 0.58 4.78
N GLY A 133 4.73 0.65 5.98
CA GLY A 133 5.33 1.85 6.56
C GLY A 133 6.85 1.93 6.32
N ASP A 134 7.38 3.10 5.95
CA ASP A 134 8.81 3.27 5.70
C ASP A 134 9.63 3.32 7.00
N LEU A 135 10.80 2.72 6.97
CA LEU A 135 11.88 2.86 7.97
C LEU A 135 13.05 3.63 7.35
N ALA A 136 12.81 4.89 7.04
CA ALA A 136 13.72 5.72 6.23
C ALA A 136 15.12 5.90 6.84
N THR A 137 15.24 5.77 8.15
CA THR A 137 16.52 5.86 8.88
C THR A 137 17.34 4.57 8.86
N SER A 138 16.75 3.44 8.43
CA SER A 138 17.41 2.14 8.39
C SER A 138 18.24 1.92 7.12
N LYS A 139 19.12 0.92 7.18
CA LYS A 139 19.93 0.45 6.04
C LYS A 139 19.16 -0.44 5.06
N ARG A 140 17.81 -0.51 5.14
CA ARG A 140 17.00 -1.32 4.24
C ARG A 140 17.40 -1.17 2.78
N LEU A 141 17.32 -2.25 2.01
CA LEU A 141 17.65 -2.19 0.58
C LEU A 141 16.67 -1.34 -0.23
N THR A 142 15.39 -1.44 0.09
CA THR A 142 14.31 -0.67 -0.53
C THR A 142 13.11 -0.60 0.40
N TYR A 143 12.25 0.35 0.15
CA TYR A 143 10.89 0.45 0.69
C TYR A 143 9.89 0.24 -0.44
N LEU A 144 8.89 -0.59 -0.20
CA LEU A 144 7.74 -0.79 -1.07
C LEU A 144 6.47 -0.51 -0.27
N GLY A 145 5.67 0.43 -0.71
CA GLY A 145 4.48 0.81 0.03
C GLY A 145 3.66 1.86 -0.69
N THR A 146 2.92 2.60 0.09
CA THR A 146 2.09 3.72 -0.33
C THR A 146 2.74 5.04 0.08
N ASP A 147 2.51 6.09 -0.67
CA ASP A 147 2.80 7.46 -0.20
C ASP A 147 1.74 7.88 0.81
N TRP A 148 2.03 7.66 2.09
CA TRP A 148 1.11 7.92 3.19
C TRP A 148 0.74 9.40 3.34
N TYR A 149 1.65 10.33 3.00
CA TYR A 149 1.29 11.75 2.95
C TYR A 149 0.25 12.00 1.87
N ASN A 150 0.47 11.46 0.66
CA ASN A 150 -0.50 11.57 -0.42
C ASN A 150 -1.83 10.86 -0.09
N LEU A 151 -1.79 9.69 0.57
CA LEU A 151 -2.99 9.02 1.06
C LEU A 151 -3.84 9.96 1.93
N GLY A 152 -3.23 10.57 2.94
CA GLY A 152 -3.90 11.54 3.80
C GLY A 152 -4.38 12.78 3.05
N PHE A 153 -3.58 13.28 2.11
CA PHE A 153 -3.95 14.40 1.25
C PHE A 153 -5.22 14.09 0.42
N GLN A 154 -5.31 12.88 -0.14
CA GLN A 154 -6.52 12.46 -0.85
C GLN A 154 -7.74 12.36 0.07
N HIS A 155 -7.59 11.84 1.30
CA HIS A 155 -8.69 11.90 2.28
C HIS A 155 -9.18 13.32 2.48
N GLY A 156 -8.28 14.29 2.58
CA GLY A 156 -8.64 15.71 2.69
C GLY A 156 -9.40 16.23 1.46
N ILE A 157 -8.98 15.86 0.25
CA ILE A 157 -9.70 16.21 -0.98
C ILE A 157 -11.12 15.64 -0.98
N TYR A 158 -11.29 14.35 -0.62
CA TYR A 158 -12.61 13.73 -0.53
C TYR A 158 -13.47 14.37 0.56
N GLN A 159 -12.91 14.66 1.73
CA GLN A 159 -13.61 15.36 2.81
C GLN A 159 -14.09 16.73 2.33
N CYS A 160 -13.23 17.54 1.66
CA CYS A 160 -13.64 18.83 1.10
C CYS A 160 -14.78 18.70 0.09
N GLY A 161 -14.69 17.70 -0.82
CA GLY A 161 -15.73 17.44 -1.81
C GLY A 161 -17.07 17.10 -1.17
N TYR A 162 -17.09 16.17 -0.22
CA TYR A 162 -18.32 15.76 0.46
C TYR A 162 -18.92 16.85 1.36
N HIS A 163 -18.09 17.69 1.99
CA HIS A 163 -18.57 18.88 2.72
C HIS A 163 -19.24 19.88 1.77
N ALA A 164 -18.63 20.12 0.60
CA ALA A 164 -19.21 21.01 -0.42
C ALA A 164 -20.55 20.46 -0.94
N ASP A 165 -20.64 19.17 -1.24
CA ASP A 165 -21.86 18.50 -1.69
C ASP A 165 -22.97 18.55 -0.65
N ALA A 166 -22.62 18.52 0.64
CA ALA A 166 -23.54 18.69 1.76
C ALA A 166 -23.88 20.16 2.04
N GLY A 167 -23.29 21.13 1.32
CA GLY A 167 -23.49 22.57 1.55
C GLY A 167 -22.84 23.09 2.83
N LEU A 168 -21.82 22.40 3.35
CA LEU A 168 -21.10 22.77 4.57
C LEU A 168 -19.85 23.57 4.23
N GLU A 169 -19.86 24.88 4.53
CA GLU A 169 -18.69 25.75 4.34
C GLU A 169 -17.66 25.61 5.48
N THR A 170 -18.09 25.12 6.64
CA THR A 170 -17.26 24.88 7.82
C THR A 170 -17.55 23.49 8.38
N GLY A 171 -16.56 22.90 9.06
CA GLY A 171 -16.72 21.58 9.65
C GLY A 171 -15.58 21.21 10.61
N GLU A 172 -15.89 20.29 11.49
CA GLU A 172 -14.95 19.69 12.44
C GLU A 172 -14.72 18.22 12.04
N ILE A 173 -13.45 17.81 11.98
CA ILE A 173 -13.06 16.43 11.64
C ILE A 173 -12.30 15.81 12.82
N GLY A 174 -12.69 14.57 13.20
CA GLY A 174 -11.90 13.72 14.06
C GLY A 174 -11.07 12.73 13.26
N THR A 175 -9.90 12.35 13.74
CA THR A 175 -9.09 11.28 13.13
C THR A 175 -8.81 10.16 14.14
N ILE A 176 -8.71 8.92 13.62
CA ILE A 176 -8.32 7.74 14.39
C ILE A 176 -7.16 7.04 13.67
N SER A 177 -6.07 6.79 14.39
CA SER A 177 -4.90 6.04 13.90
C SER A 177 -3.97 5.63 15.02
N PHE A 178 -2.96 4.80 14.78
CA PHE A 178 -1.80 4.70 15.67
C PHE A 178 -1.03 6.03 15.66
N LEU A 179 -1.07 6.77 16.77
CA LEU A 179 -0.56 8.15 16.79
C LEU A 179 0.95 8.25 16.63
N ALA A 180 1.69 7.24 17.09
CA ALA A 180 3.16 7.25 17.10
C ALA A 180 3.78 6.70 15.80
N ALA A 181 3.03 6.02 14.95
CA ALA A 181 3.59 5.42 13.72
C ALA A 181 3.82 6.49 12.64
N SER A 182 5.01 6.48 12.04
CA SER A 182 5.47 7.53 11.09
C SER A 182 4.62 7.66 9.85
N ASN A 183 4.12 6.55 9.32
CA ASN A 183 3.22 6.53 8.19
C ASN A 183 1.91 7.28 8.50
N PHE A 184 1.30 7.04 9.66
CA PHE A 184 0.06 7.73 10.05
C PHE A 184 0.30 9.19 10.46
N ILE A 185 1.48 9.52 11.00
CA ILE A 185 1.89 10.93 11.18
C ILE A 185 1.90 11.65 9.83
N ALA A 186 2.49 11.05 8.81
CA ALA A 186 2.51 11.61 7.45
C ALA A 186 1.09 11.73 6.86
N ALA A 187 0.23 10.72 7.05
CA ALA A 187 -1.15 10.76 6.58
C ALA A 187 -1.97 11.87 7.24
N ARG A 188 -1.89 12.03 8.57
CA ARG A 188 -2.55 13.14 9.27
C ARG A 188 -2.06 14.51 8.82
N GLN A 189 -0.77 14.63 8.50
CA GLN A 189 -0.23 15.88 7.95
C GLN A 189 -0.79 16.15 6.55
N GLY A 190 -0.80 15.15 5.67
CA GLY A 190 -1.38 15.27 4.33
C GLY A 190 -2.86 15.69 4.36
N LEU A 191 -3.66 15.10 5.27
CA LEU A 191 -5.06 15.48 5.49
C LEU A 191 -5.17 16.99 5.83
N ARG A 192 -4.40 17.46 6.81
CA ARG A 192 -4.44 18.87 7.23
C ARG A 192 -4.05 19.82 6.12
N ASP A 193 -3.02 19.49 5.36
CA ASP A 193 -2.54 20.32 4.27
C ASP A 193 -3.57 20.40 3.13
N ALA A 194 -4.25 19.29 2.83
CA ALA A 194 -5.32 19.27 1.83
C ALA A 194 -6.53 20.11 2.28
N LEU A 195 -6.96 19.99 3.53
CA LEU A 195 -8.06 20.79 4.09
C LEU A 195 -7.71 22.28 4.04
N ALA A 196 -6.52 22.66 4.51
CA ALA A 196 -6.07 24.06 4.51
C ALA A 196 -6.02 24.66 3.11
N ALA A 197 -5.64 23.86 2.09
CA ALA A 197 -5.52 24.30 0.72
C ALA A 197 -6.87 24.39 -0.02
N ASN A 198 -7.83 23.51 0.27
CA ASN A 198 -9.01 23.30 -0.55
C ASN A 198 -10.33 23.70 0.15
N CYS A 199 -10.42 23.58 1.46
CA CYS A 199 -11.61 23.93 2.25
C CYS A 199 -11.21 24.43 3.67
N PRO A 200 -10.57 25.61 3.79
CA PRO A 200 -9.96 26.09 5.04
C PRO A 200 -10.95 26.30 6.20
N GLY A 201 -12.25 26.27 5.93
CA GLY A 201 -13.31 26.26 6.95
C GLY A 201 -13.51 24.90 7.63
N VAL A 202 -12.96 23.82 7.07
CA VAL A 202 -13.01 22.46 7.63
C VAL A 202 -11.69 22.16 8.31
N THR A 203 -11.70 21.79 9.58
CA THR A 203 -10.48 21.64 10.39
C THR A 203 -10.48 20.34 11.20
N VAL A 204 -9.29 19.79 11.43
CA VAL A 204 -9.12 18.63 12.33
C VAL A 204 -9.10 19.13 13.78
N VAL A 205 -10.05 18.67 14.60
CA VAL A 205 -10.23 19.06 16.00
C VAL A 205 -9.77 18.01 17.01
N ALA A 206 -9.65 16.75 16.56
CA ALA A 206 -9.20 15.64 17.41
C ALA A 206 -8.37 14.63 16.61
N ASP A 207 -7.28 14.15 17.22
CA ASP A 207 -6.54 12.97 16.80
C ASP A 207 -6.55 11.99 17.97
N GLU A 208 -7.10 10.80 17.77
CA GLU A 208 -7.20 9.80 18.82
C GLU A 208 -6.53 8.47 18.41
N GLU A 209 -6.04 7.77 19.42
CA GLU A 209 -5.39 6.48 19.25
C GLU A 209 -6.41 5.40 18.83
N SER A 210 -6.08 4.59 17.79
CA SER A 210 -6.91 3.45 17.40
C SER A 210 -6.80 2.30 18.42
N GLY A 211 -5.64 2.17 19.04
CA GLY A 211 -5.37 1.03 19.92
C GLY A 211 -5.22 -0.26 19.13
N THR A 212 -5.70 -1.37 19.69
CA THR A 212 -5.48 -2.71 19.14
C THR A 212 -6.75 -3.42 18.70
N ASN A 213 -7.90 -2.74 18.74
CA ASN A 213 -9.18 -3.37 18.43
C ASN A 213 -10.28 -2.34 18.13
N VAL A 214 -11.30 -2.82 17.44
CA VAL A 214 -12.48 -2.06 17.02
C VAL A 214 -13.27 -1.45 18.19
N GLU A 215 -13.30 -2.11 19.35
CA GLU A 215 -14.02 -1.64 20.55
C GLU A 215 -13.38 -0.36 21.09
N GLN A 216 -12.06 -0.30 21.15
CA GLN A 216 -11.33 0.88 21.59
C GLN A 216 -11.56 2.05 20.62
N VAL A 217 -11.50 1.81 19.33
CA VAL A 217 -11.82 2.81 18.30
C VAL A 217 -13.25 3.34 18.48
N ALA A 218 -14.22 2.45 18.66
CA ALA A 218 -15.62 2.87 18.87
C ALA A 218 -15.78 3.75 20.12
N ALA A 219 -15.11 3.41 21.21
CA ALA A 219 -15.14 4.21 22.44
C ALA A 219 -14.50 5.59 22.24
N ASN A 220 -13.34 5.67 21.58
CA ASN A 220 -12.66 6.92 21.29
C ASN A 220 -13.47 7.78 20.33
N THR A 221 -14.05 7.20 19.29
CA THR A 221 -14.94 7.91 18.35
C THR A 221 -16.18 8.46 19.05
N ALA A 222 -16.79 7.69 19.95
CA ALA A 222 -17.93 8.17 20.75
C ALA A 222 -17.54 9.36 21.64
N ALA A 223 -16.34 9.35 22.21
CA ALA A 223 -15.81 10.47 23.00
C ALA A 223 -15.61 11.72 22.12
N ILE A 224 -15.08 11.58 20.88
CA ILE A 224 -14.96 12.68 19.92
C ILE A 224 -16.35 13.27 19.61
N ILE A 225 -17.34 12.41 19.28
CA ILE A 225 -18.72 12.85 18.98
C ILE A 225 -19.33 13.63 20.15
N GLN A 226 -19.10 13.19 21.39
CA GLN A 226 -19.60 13.86 22.58
C GLN A 226 -18.86 15.19 22.87
N GLY A 227 -17.56 15.23 22.65
CA GLY A 227 -16.71 16.40 22.89
C GLY A 227 -16.87 17.49 21.83
N HIS A 228 -17.31 17.13 20.62
CA HIS A 228 -17.41 18.00 19.46
C HIS A 228 -18.83 17.95 18.85
N PRO A 229 -19.80 18.70 19.41
CA PRO A 229 -21.18 18.68 18.93
C PRO A 229 -21.36 19.10 17.46
N ASN A 230 -20.39 19.84 16.91
CA ASN A 230 -20.37 20.31 15.53
C ASN A 230 -19.55 19.37 14.60
N LEU A 231 -19.23 18.15 15.04
CA LEU A 231 -18.46 17.20 14.25
C LEU A 231 -19.20 16.85 12.97
N THR A 232 -18.56 17.07 11.83
CA THR A 232 -19.09 16.83 10.49
C THR A 232 -18.35 15.74 9.74
N GLY A 233 -17.14 15.36 10.19
CA GLY A 233 -16.35 14.36 9.52
C GLY A 233 -15.53 13.48 10.45
N MET A 234 -15.25 12.25 10.01
CA MET A 234 -14.31 11.33 10.65
C MET A 234 -13.40 10.69 9.60
N VAL A 235 -12.13 10.51 9.93
CA VAL A 235 -11.14 9.85 9.07
C VAL A 235 -10.43 8.76 9.86
N GLY A 236 -10.47 7.52 9.34
CA GLY A 236 -9.73 6.38 9.86
C GLY A 236 -8.52 6.07 8.99
N PHE A 237 -7.34 5.84 9.58
CA PHE A 237 -6.12 5.59 8.83
C PHE A 237 -5.55 4.17 8.98
N ASP A 238 -6.15 3.33 9.82
CA ASP A 238 -5.78 1.92 9.96
C ASP A 238 -6.99 1.00 9.82
N SER A 239 -6.74 -0.32 9.80
CA SER A 239 -7.78 -1.32 9.53
C SER A 239 -8.86 -1.44 10.60
N GLU A 240 -8.55 -1.11 11.86
CA GLU A 240 -9.52 -1.11 12.96
C GLU A 240 -10.31 0.18 13.03
N ALA A 241 -9.74 1.29 12.51
CA ALA A 241 -10.34 2.62 12.59
C ALA A 241 -11.72 2.67 11.91
N GLY A 242 -11.79 2.19 10.66
CA GLY A 242 -13.04 2.23 9.89
C GLY A 242 -14.22 1.54 10.57
N PRO A 243 -14.11 0.25 10.90
CA PRO A 243 -15.17 -0.49 11.59
C PRO A 243 -15.60 0.13 12.93
N GLY A 244 -14.63 0.60 13.71
CA GLY A 244 -14.92 1.26 14.99
C GLY A 244 -15.64 2.60 14.84
N ILE A 245 -15.23 3.42 13.86
CA ILE A 245 -15.91 4.67 13.51
C ILE A 245 -17.36 4.39 13.06
N VAL A 246 -17.55 3.44 12.14
CA VAL A 246 -18.89 3.05 11.65
C VAL A 246 -19.79 2.64 12.79
N ARG A 247 -19.29 1.81 13.70
CA ARG A 247 -20.05 1.39 14.88
C ARG A 247 -20.46 2.59 15.75
N ALA A 248 -19.54 3.48 16.09
CA ALA A 248 -19.82 4.61 16.96
C ALA A 248 -20.80 5.62 16.33
N VAL A 249 -20.62 5.97 15.04
CA VAL A 249 -21.55 6.90 14.36
C VAL A 249 -22.94 6.30 14.21
N THR A 250 -23.05 4.98 14.04
CA THR A 250 -24.33 4.27 13.96
C THR A 250 -25.01 4.23 15.32
N GLU A 251 -24.32 3.87 16.39
CA GLU A 251 -24.84 3.87 17.77
C GLU A 251 -25.25 5.26 18.23
N ALA A 252 -24.57 6.31 17.76
CA ALA A 252 -24.92 7.71 18.02
C ALA A 252 -26.10 8.22 17.16
N GLY A 253 -26.63 7.44 16.22
CA GLY A 253 -27.68 7.85 15.30
C GLY A 253 -27.23 8.89 14.27
N LYS A 254 -25.92 8.95 13.97
CA LYS A 254 -25.29 9.94 13.08
C LYS A 254 -24.74 9.32 11.78
N ALA A 255 -25.12 8.08 11.49
CA ALA A 255 -24.78 7.42 10.22
C ALA A 255 -25.34 8.23 9.04
N GLY A 256 -24.46 8.60 8.09
CA GLY A 256 -24.79 9.43 6.95
C GLY A 256 -24.83 10.95 7.24
N GLU A 257 -24.89 11.39 8.52
CA GLU A 257 -24.74 12.81 8.90
C GLU A 257 -23.26 13.20 9.04
N ILE A 258 -22.45 12.34 9.67
CA ILE A 258 -21.00 12.50 9.75
C ILE A 258 -20.38 11.88 8.48
N ILE A 259 -19.56 12.67 7.77
CA ILE A 259 -18.86 12.24 6.56
C ILE A 259 -17.68 11.36 6.98
N VAL A 260 -17.77 10.04 6.75
CA VAL A 260 -16.73 9.10 7.12
C VAL A 260 -15.91 8.73 5.88
N THR A 261 -14.59 8.87 5.97
CA THR A 261 -13.62 8.28 5.04
C THR A 261 -12.62 7.42 5.80
N SER A 262 -12.18 6.29 5.24
CA SER A 262 -11.31 5.37 5.99
C SER A 262 -10.34 4.62 5.10
N ASN A 263 -9.30 4.09 5.73
CA ASN A 263 -8.50 3.02 5.15
C ASN A 263 -9.31 1.72 5.09
N GLU A 264 -8.90 0.77 4.24
CA GLU A 264 -9.56 -0.53 4.14
C GLU A 264 -9.39 -1.36 5.42
N ALA A 265 -10.39 -2.20 5.69
CA ALA A 265 -10.41 -3.11 6.84
C ALA A 265 -10.89 -4.52 6.44
N GLY A 266 -10.59 -4.92 5.21
CA GLY A 266 -11.09 -6.16 4.61
C GLY A 266 -12.36 -5.93 3.77
N ARG A 267 -12.74 -6.98 3.06
CA ARG A 267 -13.81 -6.94 2.06
C ARG A 267 -15.17 -6.55 2.63
N ASP A 268 -15.54 -7.14 3.77
CA ASP A 268 -16.86 -6.91 4.38
C ASP A 268 -17.08 -5.44 4.76
N PHE A 269 -16.00 -4.73 5.08
CA PHE A 269 -16.06 -3.31 5.43
C PHE A 269 -16.54 -2.44 4.25
N MET A 270 -16.30 -2.84 3.00
CA MET A 270 -16.77 -2.10 1.82
C MET A 270 -18.31 -2.00 1.76
N ASN A 271 -19.06 -2.93 2.40
CA ASN A 271 -20.49 -2.82 2.49
C ASN A 271 -20.96 -1.56 3.23
N SER A 272 -20.14 -0.99 4.10
CA SER A 272 -20.46 0.28 4.77
C SER A 272 -20.62 1.47 3.82
N ILE A 273 -20.02 1.39 2.62
CA ILE A 273 -20.26 2.37 1.53
C ILE A 273 -21.68 2.18 0.97
N LYS A 274 -22.10 0.93 0.70
CA LYS A 274 -23.44 0.61 0.19
C LYS A 274 -24.53 0.99 1.18
N ASP A 275 -24.23 0.88 2.47
CA ASP A 275 -25.13 1.28 3.57
C ASP A 275 -25.14 2.82 3.76
N GLY A 276 -24.33 3.58 3.01
CA GLY A 276 -24.26 5.04 3.03
C GLY A 276 -23.57 5.63 4.26
N VAL A 277 -22.96 4.81 5.11
CA VAL A 277 -22.25 5.24 6.34
C VAL A 277 -20.85 5.77 6.01
N VAL A 278 -20.12 5.06 5.17
CA VAL A 278 -18.79 5.47 4.71
C VAL A 278 -18.91 6.04 3.30
N LYS A 279 -18.21 7.14 3.04
CA LYS A 279 -18.24 7.82 1.74
C LYS A 279 -17.08 7.41 0.83
N MET A 280 -15.94 7.08 1.40
CA MET A 280 -14.77 6.64 0.65
C MET A 280 -13.90 5.72 1.51
N ILE A 281 -13.40 4.66 0.89
CA ILE A 281 -12.37 3.79 1.44
C ILE A 281 -11.17 3.83 0.48
N ASN A 282 -9.96 4.11 0.98
CA ASN A 282 -8.77 3.83 0.19
C ASN A 282 -8.34 2.37 0.41
N MET A 283 -7.88 1.76 -0.66
CA MET A 283 -7.26 0.43 -0.65
C MET A 283 -5.83 0.54 -1.13
N GLU A 284 -4.92 -0.07 -0.39
CA GLU A 284 -3.55 -0.23 -0.82
C GLU A 284 -3.40 -1.47 -1.71
N LYS A 285 -2.40 -1.48 -2.56
CA LYS A 285 -2.14 -2.61 -3.47
C LYS A 285 -1.19 -3.61 -2.81
N TYR A 286 -1.62 -4.20 -1.69
CA TYR A 286 -0.82 -5.14 -0.90
C TYR A 286 -0.31 -6.32 -1.72
N GLU A 287 -1.14 -6.92 -2.57
CA GLU A 287 -0.73 -8.05 -3.42
C GLU A 287 0.44 -7.65 -4.34
N THR A 288 0.37 -6.44 -4.92
CA THR A 288 1.44 -5.90 -5.76
C THR A 288 2.70 -5.63 -4.93
N MET A 289 2.53 -4.98 -3.78
CA MET A 289 3.61 -4.62 -2.87
C MET A 289 4.41 -5.84 -2.45
N ASP A 290 3.74 -6.86 -1.93
CA ASP A 290 4.41 -8.03 -1.36
C ASP A 290 4.92 -9.00 -2.43
N PHE A 291 4.24 -9.09 -3.59
CA PHE A 291 4.81 -9.78 -4.75
C PHE A 291 6.17 -9.19 -5.14
N PHE A 292 6.23 -7.87 -5.29
CA PHE A 292 7.48 -7.21 -5.69
C PHE A 292 8.52 -7.19 -4.57
N ALA A 293 8.12 -7.23 -3.30
CA ALA A 293 9.07 -7.37 -2.19
C ALA A 293 9.87 -8.67 -2.30
N VAL A 294 9.19 -9.80 -2.55
CA VAL A 294 9.86 -11.09 -2.80
C VAL A 294 10.71 -11.02 -4.07
N ALA A 295 10.18 -10.44 -5.16
CA ALA A 295 10.89 -10.36 -6.43
C ALA A 295 12.16 -9.50 -6.33
N TYR A 296 12.15 -8.43 -5.56
CA TYR A 296 13.33 -7.59 -5.31
C TYR A 296 14.37 -8.33 -4.47
N LEU A 297 13.95 -9.01 -3.41
CA LEU A 297 14.85 -9.85 -2.63
C LEU A 297 15.48 -10.97 -3.46
N TYR A 298 14.66 -11.64 -4.29
CA TYR A 298 15.14 -12.65 -5.23
C TYR A 298 16.17 -12.08 -6.21
N THR A 299 15.89 -10.90 -6.77
CA THR A 299 16.78 -10.20 -7.70
C THR A 299 18.10 -9.85 -7.02
N PHE A 300 18.03 -9.32 -5.80
CA PHE A 300 19.20 -8.95 -5.01
C PHE A 300 20.00 -10.19 -4.58
N HIS A 301 19.38 -11.15 -3.93
CA HIS A 301 20.05 -12.33 -3.39
C HIS A 301 20.79 -13.13 -4.48
N ASN A 302 20.25 -13.16 -5.69
CA ASN A 302 20.83 -13.91 -6.82
C ASN A 302 21.70 -13.06 -7.75
N ASP A 303 22.01 -11.81 -7.39
CA ASP A 303 22.86 -10.92 -8.17
C ASP A 303 22.44 -10.81 -9.65
N ILE A 304 21.10 -10.73 -9.89
CA ILE A 304 20.54 -10.74 -11.24
C ILE A 304 20.81 -9.42 -11.96
N ILE A 305 20.77 -8.29 -11.23
CA ILE A 305 21.03 -6.96 -11.76
C ILE A 305 22.29 -6.42 -11.11
N ARG A 306 23.29 -6.08 -11.94
CA ARG A 306 24.53 -5.45 -11.50
C ARG A 306 24.65 -4.05 -12.08
N ASN A 307 24.52 -3.05 -11.24
CA ASN A 307 24.78 -1.68 -11.62
C ASN A 307 26.29 -1.48 -11.86
N LEU A 308 26.66 -1.05 -13.06
CA LEU A 308 28.05 -0.83 -13.47
C LEU A 308 28.96 -2.08 -13.31
N GLY A 309 28.37 -3.29 -13.25
CA GLY A 309 29.11 -4.53 -13.00
C GLY A 309 29.63 -4.68 -11.56
N MET A 310 29.19 -3.85 -10.63
CA MET A 310 29.61 -3.87 -9.22
C MET A 310 28.84 -4.90 -8.42
N ASP A 311 29.43 -5.33 -7.31
CA ASP A 311 28.78 -6.16 -6.29
C ASP A 311 27.56 -5.44 -5.71
N GLN A 312 26.43 -6.14 -5.54
CA GLN A 312 25.17 -5.57 -5.08
C GLN A 312 25.22 -5.02 -3.64
N TRP A 313 26.15 -5.48 -2.81
CA TRP A 313 26.36 -4.93 -1.46
C TRP A 313 27.16 -3.62 -1.46
N LEU A 314 27.88 -3.34 -2.54
CA LEU A 314 28.57 -2.06 -2.76
C LEU A 314 27.68 -1.06 -3.49
N GLN A 315 26.89 -1.55 -4.45
CA GLN A 315 26.01 -0.74 -5.26
C GLN A 315 24.65 -1.42 -5.36
N ASN A 316 23.76 -1.12 -4.41
CA ASN A 316 22.40 -1.65 -4.39
C ASN A 316 21.69 -1.40 -5.74
N PRO A 317 21.28 -2.45 -6.47
CA PRO A 317 20.59 -2.29 -7.76
C PRO A 317 19.13 -1.94 -7.64
N LEU A 318 18.53 -2.06 -6.43
CA LEU A 318 17.11 -1.83 -6.22
C LEU A 318 16.80 -0.33 -6.13
N PRO A 319 15.59 0.10 -6.52
CA PRO A 319 15.16 1.47 -6.29
C PRO A 319 15.09 1.76 -4.78
N ALA A 320 15.37 2.98 -4.37
CA ALA A 320 15.31 3.35 -2.95
C ALA A 320 13.89 3.25 -2.38
N LYS A 321 12.89 3.51 -3.23
CA LYS A 321 11.45 3.44 -2.92
C LYS A 321 10.66 2.96 -4.13
N GLY A 322 9.58 2.22 -3.89
CA GLY A 322 8.55 1.88 -4.85
C GLY A 322 7.17 2.22 -4.28
N ASP A 323 6.39 3.01 -5.02
CA ASP A 323 5.00 3.29 -4.68
C ASP A 323 4.09 2.28 -5.39
N SER A 324 3.32 1.50 -4.62
CA SER A 324 2.35 0.55 -5.15
C SER A 324 1.07 1.23 -5.66
N GLY A 325 0.85 2.49 -5.28
CA GLY A 325 -0.35 3.27 -5.60
C GLY A 325 -1.56 2.89 -4.76
N LEU A 326 -2.65 3.64 -4.96
CA LEU A 326 -3.90 3.54 -4.22
C LEU A 326 -5.08 3.23 -5.16
N ILE A 327 -6.11 2.60 -4.61
CA ILE A 327 -7.44 2.49 -5.20
C ILE A 327 -8.39 3.21 -4.24
N PHE A 328 -9.26 4.07 -4.77
CA PHE A 328 -10.31 4.71 -3.98
C PHE A 328 -11.64 4.08 -4.31
N VAL A 329 -12.32 3.55 -3.29
CA VAL A 329 -13.63 2.92 -3.38
C VAL A 329 -14.67 3.90 -2.86
N THR A 330 -15.64 4.19 -3.71
CA THR A 330 -16.77 5.07 -3.43
C THR A 330 -18.07 4.39 -3.87
N GLU A 331 -19.20 5.03 -3.67
CA GLU A 331 -20.50 4.53 -4.16
C GLU A 331 -20.48 4.21 -5.67
N ASP A 332 -19.70 4.96 -6.46
CA ASP A 332 -19.63 4.80 -7.93
C ASP A 332 -18.99 3.49 -8.38
N ASN A 333 -18.12 2.87 -7.57
CA ASN A 333 -17.33 1.71 -7.99
C ASN A 333 -17.31 0.53 -7.00
N VAL A 334 -17.94 0.65 -5.84
CA VAL A 334 -17.91 -0.38 -4.78
C VAL A 334 -18.39 -1.74 -5.27
N ASP A 335 -19.46 -1.79 -6.05
CA ASP A 335 -19.99 -3.05 -6.58
C ASP A 335 -19.01 -3.74 -7.55
N THR A 336 -18.31 -2.94 -8.37
CA THR A 336 -17.27 -3.45 -9.28
C THR A 336 -16.09 -4.01 -8.52
N ILE A 337 -15.64 -3.31 -7.47
CA ILE A 337 -14.50 -3.75 -6.65
C ILE A 337 -14.86 -5.02 -5.86
N LEU A 338 -16.04 -5.07 -5.23
CA LEU A 338 -16.52 -6.26 -4.52
C LEU A 338 -16.59 -7.48 -5.45
N ALA A 339 -17.14 -7.32 -6.66
CA ALA A 339 -17.21 -8.41 -7.64
C ALA A 339 -15.81 -8.89 -8.09
N ALA A 340 -14.84 -7.97 -8.22
CA ALA A 340 -13.46 -8.32 -8.57
C ALA A 340 -12.77 -9.10 -7.44
N THR A 341 -13.00 -8.73 -6.18
CA THR A 341 -12.43 -9.46 -5.02
C THR A 341 -13.05 -10.83 -4.83
N GLU A 342 -14.35 -11.04 -5.18
CA GLU A 342 -15.02 -12.37 -5.18
C GLU A 342 -14.41 -13.34 -6.18
N SER A 343 -13.99 -12.86 -7.33
CA SER A 343 -13.46 -13.70 -8.41
C SER A 343 -12.02 -14.14 -8.20
N ALA A 344 -11.33 -13.59 -7.19
CA ALA A 344 -9.95 -13.88 -6.87
C ALA A 344 -9.78 -15.00 -5.82
N GLU A 345 -10.88 -15.42 -5.16
CA GLU A 345 -10.95 -16.58 -4.25
C GLU A 345 -11.18 -17.88 -5.04
#